data_2497753a6b54d17d4643074a747c077e
#
_entry.id   2497753a6b54d17d4643074a747c077e
#
_cell.length_a   1.000
_cell.length_b   1.000
_cell.length_c   1.000
_cell.angle_alpha   90.00
_cell.angle_beta   90.00
_cell.angle_gamma   90.00
#
_symmetry.space_group_name_H-M   'P 1'
#
loop_
_entity.id
_entity.type
_entity.pdbx_description
1 polymer ?
#
loop_
_entity_poly.entity_id
_entity_poly.type
_entity_poly.pdbx_seq_one_letter_code
_entity_poly.pdbx_strand_id
1 'polypeptide(L)'
;MLFRSATPDGKAHFATVLPIEATLPAGSLNLSTRRGKQFNSMVWKSKDPLNGARRNDLLISATDAEERGLADGAAVRVRSATGEVRAQIKIAPIRAGNVQMHFPEANPLIDGAHRDPISHVPDYNAIVEVLPAEPVGA
;
A
#
# COMPACT_ATOMS: atom_id res chain seq x y z
N MET A 1 -18.92 -20.15 28.42
CA MET A 1 -17.50 -19.81 28.68
C MET A 1 -17.44 -18.32 28.98
N LEU A 2 -17.07 -17.94 30.22
CA LEU A 2 -16.95 -16.52 30.59
C LEU A 2 -15.54 -16.06 30.20
N PHE A 3 -15.46 -15.14 29.28
CA PHE A 3 -14.19 -14.45 28.97
C PHE A 3 -13.84 -13.55 30.15
N ARG A 4 -12.70 -13.82 30.78
CA ARG A 4 -12.15 -12.95 31.82
C ARG A 4 -10.86 -12.32 31.28
N SER A 5 -10.74 -11.02 31.43
CA SER A 5 -9.47 -10.33 31.19
C SER A 5 -8.47 -10.71 32.28
N ALA A 6 -7.20 -10.90 31.91
CA ALA A 6 -6.09 -11.14 32.87
C ALA A 6 -5.63 -9.80 33.50
N THR A 7 -6.58 -8.98 33.96
CA THR A 7 -6.35 -7.73 34.67
C THR A 7 -6.71 -7.90 36.15
N PRO A 8 -6.15 -7.09 37.06
CA PRO A 8 -6.39 -7.26 38.52
C PRO A 8 -7.86 -7.24 38.93
N ASP A 9 -8.72 -6.54 38.20
CA ASP A 9 -10.17 -6.41 38.45
C ASP A 9 -11.02 -7.30 37.51
N GLY A 10 -10.37 -8.07 36.61
CA GLY A 10 -11.04 -8.96 35.66
C GLY A 10 -11.81 -8.24 34.55
N LYS A 11 -11.62 -6.92 34.36
CA LYS A 11 -12.31 -6.11 33.35
C LYS A 11 -11.36 -5.67 32.24
N ALA A 12 -11.88 -5.46 31.04
CA ALA A 12 -11.13 -4.82 29.97
C ALA A 12 -11.02 -3.30 30.23
N HIS A 13 -9.84 -2.77 30.09
CA HIS A 13 -9.56 -1.34 30.23
C HIS A 13 -9.26 -0.76 28.84
N PHE A 14 -9.98 0.29 28.47
CA PHE A 14 -9.75 1.00 27.23
C PHE A 14 -8.74 2.12 27.48
N ALA A 15 -7.70 2.19 26.66
CA ALA A 15 -6.76 3.28 26.63
C ALA A 15 -7.06 4.21 25.45
N THR A 16 -7.03 5.51 25.69
CA THR A 16 -7.08 6.50 24.62
C THR A 16 -5.71 6.61 23.98
N VAL A 17 -5.61 6.26 22.70
CA VAL A 17 -4.40 6.40 21.91
C VAL A 17 -4.62 7.51 20.90
N LEU A 18 -3.80 8.55 20.93
CA LEU A 18 -3.81 9.60 19.90
C LEU A 18 -3.01 9.10 18.71
N PRO A 19 -3.59 9.08 17.49
CA PRO A 19 -2.83 8.70 16.30
C PRO A 19 -1.70 9.70 16.05
N ILE A 20 -0.54 9.19 15.67
CA ILE A 20 0.58 10.02 15.23
C ILE A 20 0.27 10.47 13.79
N GLU A 21 0.20 11.77 13.55
CA GLU A 21 0.10 12.31 12.20
C GLU A 21 1.46 12.19 11.50
N ALA A 22 1.50 11.36 10.47
CA ALA A 22 2.68 11.25 9.62
C ALA A 22 2.69 12.41 8.62
N THR A 23 3.76 13.21 8.65
CA THR A 23 4.02 14.23 7.64
C THR A 23 4.76 13.57 6.47
N LEU A 24 4.16 13.59 5.29
CA LEU A 24 4.79 13.08 4.08
C LEU A 24 5.68 14.17 3.44
N PRO A 25 6.83 13.80 2.87
CA PRO A 25 7.60 14.71 2.02
C PRO A 25 6.75 15.23 0.85
N ALA A 26 7.00 16.46 0.43
CA ALA A 26 6.27 17.06 -0.69
C ALA A 26 6.38 16.18 -1.95
N GLY A 27 5.25 15.95 -2.63
CA GLY A 27 5.16 15.14 -3.84
C GLY A 27 5.15 13.63 -3.62
N SER A 28 5.39 13.14 -2.40
CA SER A 28 5.33 11.72 -2.08
C SER A 28 3.92 11.26 -1.69
N LEU A 29 3.73 9.95 -1.72
CA LEU A 29 2.49 9.28 -1.34
C LEU A 29 2.80 8.15 -0.35
N ASN A 30 1.85 7.84 0.49
CA ASN A 30 1.94 6.70 1.40
C ASN A 30 1.48 5.43 0.70
N LEU A 31 2.38 4.49 0.47
CA LEU A 31 2.06 3.17 -0.08
C LEU A 31 1.67 2.21 1.03
N SER A 32 0.54 1.54 0.85
CA SER A 32 0.20 0.33 1.61
C SER A 32 0.18 -0.87 0.68
N THR A 33 0.87 -1.95 1.06
CA THR A 33 0.76 -3.19 0.31
C THR A 33 -0.49 -3.96 0.75
N ARG A 34 -1.11 -4.65 -0.19
CA ARG A 34 -2.31 -5.45 0.08
C ARG A 34 -2.19 -6.85 -0.50
N ARG A 35 -2.79 -7.81 0.17
CA ARG A 35 -2.93 -9.17 -0.36
C ARG A 35 -4.25 -9.28 -1.10
N GLY A 36 -4.19 -9.53 -2.42
CA GLY A 36 -5.36 -9.87 -3.21
C GLY A 36 -5.76 -11.33 -2.98
N LYS A 37 -7.00 -11.61 -2.60
CA LYS A 37 -7.48 -12.99 -2.39
C LYS A 37 -7.32 -13.86 -3.63
N GLN A 38 -7.49 -13.28 -4.80
CA GLN A 38 -7.42 -13.94 -6.10
C GLN A 38 -6.00 -14.11 -6.63
N PHE A 39 -4.99 -13.58 -5.95
CA PHE A 39 -3.59 -13.61 -6.36
C PHE A 39 -2.72 -14.45 -5.42
N ASN A 40 -3.24 -15.55 -4.92
CA ASN A 40 -2.46 -16.49 -4.13
C ASN A 40 -2.07 -17.73 -4.94
N SER A 41 -1.28 -18.63 -4.35
CA SER A 41 -0.80 -19.84 -5.02
C SER A 41 -1.91 -20.82 -5.45
N MET A 42 -3.08 -20.74 -4.84
CA MET A 42 -4.21 -21.64 -5.10
C MET A 42 -5.27 -21.02 -6.01
N VAL A 43 -5.38 -19.70 -6.03
CA VAL A 43 -6.37 -18.97 -6.83
C VAL A 43 -5.65 -17.92 -7.65
N TRP A 44 -5.56 -18.20 -8.96
CA TRP A 44 -4.94 -17.29 -9.92
C TRP A 44 -6.01 -16.70 -10.85
N LYS A 45 -6.20 -15.38 -10.76
CA LYS A 45 -7.07 -14.64 -11.67
C LYS A 45 -6.33 -13.44 -12.25
N SER A 46 -6.72 -13.01 -13.44
CA SER A 46 -6.11 -11.86 -14.11
C SER A 46 -6.48 -10.51 -13.47
N LYS A 47 -7.63 -10.45 -12.81
CA LYS A 47 -8.16 -9.23 -12.18
C LYS A 47 -8.81 -9.53 -10.84
N ASP A 48 -8.72 -8.56 -9.93
CA ASP A 48 -9.49 -8.54 -8.69
C ASP A 48 -10.98 -8.33 -9.00
N PRO A 49 -11.88 -9.26 -8.63
CA PRO A 49 -13.30 -9.13 -8.90
C PRO A 49 -13.96 -7.96 -8.15
N LEU A 50 -13.34 -7.44 -7.09
CA LEU A 50 -13.90 -6.36 -6.28
C LEU A 50 -13.63 -4.97 -6.86
N ASN A 51 -12.46 -4.78 -7.46
CA ASN A 51 -12.03 -3.46 -7.94
C ASN A 51 -11.47 -3.46 -9.37
N GLY A 52 -11.42 -4.63 -10.01
CA GLY A 52 -10.92 -4.78 -11.37
C GLY A 52 -9.41 -4.64 -11.53
N ALA A 53 -8.64 -4.47 -10.44
CA ALA A 53 -7.20 -4.29 -10.50
C ALA A 53 -6.47 -5.57 -10.93
N ARG A 54 -5.36 -5.38 -11.63
CA ARG A 54 -4.39 -6.42 -11.96
C ARG A 54 -3.29 -6.46 -10.89
N ARG A 55 -2.44 -7.46 -10.94
CA ARG A 55 -1.35 -7.64 -9.96
C ARG A 55 -0.38 -6.47 -9.90
N ASN A 56 -0.07 -5.88 -11.06
CA ASN A 56 0.88 -4.77 -11.20
C ASN A 56 0.22 -3.39 -11.23
N ASP A 57 -1.06 -3.28 -10.88
CA ASP A 57 -1.73 -1.99 -10.81
C ASP A 57 -1.35 -1.26 -9.52
N LEU A 58 -1.08 0.04 -9.66
CA LEU A 58 -1.00 1.00 -8.58
C LEU A 58 -2.38 1.66 -8.44
N LEU A 59 -3.07 1.37 -7.35
CA LEU A 59 -4.33 2.03 -7.03
C LEU A 59 -4.03 3.42 -6.47
N ILE A 60 -4.65 4.43 -7.05
CA ILE A 60 -4.46 5.85 -6.69
C ILE A 60 -5.81 6.57 -6.69
N SER A 61 -5.96 7.63 -5.89
CA SER A 61 -7.16 8.47 -5.92
C SER A 61 -7.27 9.27 -7.22
N ALA A 62 -8.48 9.62 -7.63
CA ALA A 62 -8.68 10.49 -8.79
C ALA A 62 -7.97 11.84 -8.62
N THR A 63 -8.04 12.43 -7.42
CA THR A 63 -7.38 13.70 -7.09
C THR A 63 -5.87 13.63 -7.26
N ASP A 64 -5.22 12.60 -6.66
CA ASP A 64 -3.77 12.46 -6.78
C ASP A 64 -3.31 12.16 -8.21
N ALA A 65 -4.12 11.42 -8.97
CA ALA A 65 -3.84 11.14 -10.38
C ALA A 65 -3.92 12.42 -11.24
N GLU A 66 -4.96 13.23 -11.04
CA GLU A 66 -5.15 14.49 -11.74
C GLU A 66 -4.03 15.50 -11.45
N GLU A 67 -3.68 15.69 -10.15
CA GLU A 67 -2.59 16.57 -9.74
C GLU A 67 -1.23 16.20 -10.35
N ARG A 68 -1.05 14.93 -10.70
CA ARG A 68 0.19 14.39 -11.31
C ARG A 68 0.09 14.20 -12.82
N GLY A 69 -1.05 14.55 -13.43
CA GLY A 69 -1.27 14.35 -14.87
C GLY A 69 -1.26 12.87 -15.29
N LEU A 70 -1.68 11.95 -14.41
CA LEU A 70 -1.68 10.52 -14.66
C LEU A 70 -3.08 10.04 -15.06
N ALA A 71 -3.18 9.39 -16.22
CA ALA A 71 -4.42 8.78 -16.68
C ALA A 71 -4.56 7.32 -16.15
N ASP A 72 -5.80 6.83 -16.06
CA ASP A 72 -6.07 5.41 -15.77
C ASP A 72 -5.40 4.53 -16.84
N GLY A 73 -4.68 3.50 -16.44
CA GLY A 73 -3.90 2.62 -17.31
C GLY A 73 -2.52 3.16 -17.72
N ALA A 74 -2.15 4.39 -17.36
CA ALA A 74 -0.83 4.95 -17.66
C ALA A 74 0.28 4.12 -17.01
N ALA A 75 1.36 3.88 -17.76
CA ALA A 75 2.55 3.22 -17.22
C ALA A 75 3.36 4.19 -16.35
N VAL A 76 3.76 3.72 -15.17
CA VAL A 76 4.53 4.50 -14.20
C VAL A 76 5.66 3.69 -13.58
N ARG A 77 6.62 4.40 -12.98
CA ARG A 77 7.59 3.86 -12.04
C ARG A 77 7.22 4.32 -10.64
N VAL A 78 7.21 3.39 -9.71
CA VAL A 78 6.97 3.65 -8.29
C VAL A 78 8.29 3.42 -7.58
N ARG A 79 8.78 4.42 -6.88
CA ARG A 79 10.09 4.41 -6.23
C ARG A 79 9.96 4.71 -4.75
N SER A 80 10.64 3.92 -3.92
CA SER A 80 10.84 4.16 -2.49
C SER A 80 12.33 4.33 -2.18
N ALA A 81 12.68 4.46 -0.92
CA ALA A 81 14.07 4.45 -0.47
C ALA A 81 14.77 3.11 -0.71
N THR A 82 14.03 2.00 -0.83
CA THR A 82 14.57 0.64 -0.95
C THR A 82 14.60 0.09 -2.36
N GLY A 83 13.78 0.63 -3.27
CA GLY A 83 13.74 0.12 -4.63
C GLY A 83 12.73 0.81 -5.53
N GLU A 84 12.59 0.25 -6.74
CA GLU A 84 11.71 0.74 -7.77
C GLU A 84 10.98 -0.42 -8.45
N VAL A 85 9.71 -0.21 -8.79
CA VAL A 85 8.90 -1.15 -9.56
C VAL A 85 8.15 -0.43 -10.67
N ARG A 86 7.87 -1.14 -11.78
CA ARG A 86 6.97 -0.66 -12.83
C ARG A 86 5.54 -1.05 -12.48
N ALA A 87 4.61 -0.12 -12.69
CA ALA A 87 3.19 -0.32 -12.42
C ALA A 87 2.33 0.33 -13.50
N GLN A 88 1.03 0.04 -13.46
CA GLN A 88 0.02 0.75 -14.24
C GLN A 88 -0.94 1.47 -13.28
N ILE A 89 -1.30 2.68 -13.61
CA ILE A 89 -2.26 3.45 -12.83
C ILE A 89 -3.63 2.79 -12.88
N LYS A 90 -4.23 2.63 -11.72
CA LYS A 90 -5.63 2.25 -11.55
C LYS A 90 -6.32 3.25 -10.66
N ILE A 91 -7.16 4.11 -11.23
CA ILE A 91 -7.95 5.06 -10.44
C ILE A 91 -8.96 4.28 -9.59
N ALA A 92 -8.96 4.53 -8.30
CA ALA A 92 -9.76 3.81 -7.31
C ALA A 92 -10.26 4.76 -6.21
N PRO A 93 -11.38 4.43 -5.54
CA PRO A 93 -11.93 5.24 -4.46
C PRO A 93 -11.13 5.06 -3.15
N ILE A 94 -9.91 5.58 -3.13
CA ILE A 94 -9.04 5.60 -1.96
C ILE A 94 -8.79 7.05 -1.52
N ARG A 95 -8.36 7.22 -0.28
CA ARG A 95 -8.06 8.54 0.28
C ARG A 95 -6.85 9.15 -0.43
N ALA A 96 -6.95 10.43 -0.81
CA ALA A 96 -5.83 11.19 -1.36
C ALA A 96 -4.61 11.16 -0.42
N GLY A 97 -3.42 11.23 -1.01
CA GLY A 97 -2.15 11.04 -0.31
C GLY A 97 -1.75 9.57 -0.09
N ASN A 98 -2.60 8.61 -0.49
CA ASN A 98 -2.35 7.18 -0.33
C ASN A 98 -2.42 6.45 -1.66
N VAL A 99 -1.59 5.42 -1.79
CA VAL A 99 -1.60 4.47 -2.91
C VAL A 99 -1.53 3.05 -2.40
N GLN A 100 -2.01 2.10 -3.21
CA GLN A 100 -1.96 0.68 -2.87
C GLN A 100 -1.42 -0.15 -4.02
N MET A 101 -0.61 -1.15 -3.70
CA MET A 101 -0.17 -2.17 -4.64
C MET A 101 -0.34 -3.56 -4.04
N HIS A 102 -0.41 -4.56 -4.91
CA HIS A 102 -0.48 -5.94 -4.46
C HIS A 102 0.90 -6.46 -4.03
N PHE A 103 0.90 -7.24 -2.99
CA PHE A 103 2.01 -8.08 -2.58
C PHE A 103 1.93 -9.43 -3.35
N PRO A 104 3.02 -10.04 -3.82
CA PRO A 104 4.43 -9.66 -3.55
C PRO A 104 5.04 -8.63 -4.53
N GLU A 105 4.33 -8.15 -5.52
CA GLU A 105 4.86 -7.26 -6.56
C GLU A 105 5.45 -5.97 -5.98
N ALA A 106 4.86 -5.47 -4.89
CA ALA A 106 5.33 -4.27 -4.20
C ALA A 106 6.47 -4.51 -3.20
N ASN A 107 6.90 -5.75 -2.98
CA ASN A 107 7.94 -6.06 -1.99
C ASN A 107 9.26 -5.29 -2.17
N PRO A 108 9.75 -5.02 -3.40
CA PRO A 108 10.96 -4.21 -3.58
C PRO A 108 10.88 -2.80 -2.99
N LEU A 109 9.66 -2.28 -2.76
CA LEU A 109 9.43 -0.95 -2.21
C LEU A 109 9.44 -0.92 -0.68
N ILE A 110 9.41 -2.08 -0.02
CA ILE A 110 9.23 -2.22 1.43
C ILE A 110 10.58 -2.44 2.11
N ASP A 111 10.85 -1.69 3.17
CA ASP A 111 12.03 -1.89 3.99
C ASP A 111 11.85 -3.12 4.90
N GLY A 112 12.42 -4.24 4.50
CA GLY A 112 12.38 -5.47 5.26
C GLY A 112 13.17 -5.44 6.58
N ALA A 113 14.03 -4.43 6.79
CA ALA A 113 14.76 -4.24 8.04
C ALA A 113 13.94 -3.49 9.10
N HIS A 114 12.98 -2.67 8.67
CA HIS A 114 12.08 -1.96 9.59
C HIS A 114 10.97 -2.90 10.07
N ARG A 115 11.09 -3.33 11.32
CA ARG A 115 10.19 -4.34 11.93
C ARG A 115 9.72 -3.89 13.30
N ASP A 116 8.51 -4.32 13.64
CA ASP A 116 8.03 -4.20 15.01
C ASP A 116 8.97 -4.92 15.97
N PRO A 117 9.42 -4.27 17.07
CA PRO A 117 10.44 -4.83 17.94
C PRO A 117 9.99 -6.05 18.75
N ILE A 118 8.69 -6.28 18.86
CA ILE A 118 8.11 -7.40 19.65
C ILE A 118 7.71 -8.55 18.74
N SER A 119 6.91 -8.28 17.72
CA SER A 119 6.36 -9.30 16.82
C SER A 119 7.29 -9.65 15.67
N HIS A 120 8.31 -8.83 15.39
CA HIS A 120 9.21 -8.91 14.24
C HIS A 120 8.50 -8.85 12.88
N VAL A 121 7.24 -8.40 12.86
CA VAL A 121 6.47 -8.18 11.63
C VAL A 121 7.04 -6.96 10.91
N PRO A 122 7.36 -7.05 9.60
CA PRO A 122 7.81 -5.89 8.83
C PRO A 122 6.69 -4.86 8.68
N ASP A 123 7.08 -3.59 8.58
CA ASP A 123 6.15 -2.55 8.15
C ASP A 123 5.84 -2.74 6.66
N TYR A 124 4.57 -2.96 6.35
CA TYR A 124 4.09 -3.15 4.97
C TYR A 124 3.72 -1.84 4.27
N ASN A 125 4.14 -0.72 4.82
CA ASN A 125 3.97 0.61 4.26
C ASN A 125 5.32 1.17 3.79
N ALA A 126 5.27 2.09 2.84
CA ALA A 126 6.44 2.83 2.37
C ALA A 126 6.05 4.23 1.91
N ILE A 127 6.97 5.16 1.98
CA ILE A 127 6.84 6.46 1.32
C ILE A 127 7.37 6.29 -0.09
N VAL A 128 6.55 6.65 -1.09
CA VAL A 128 6.88 6.46 -2.50
C VAL A 128 6.67 7.72 -3.33
N GLU A 129 7.44 7.80 -4.41
CA GLU A 129 7.23 8.72 -5.53
C GLU A 129 6.64 7.95 -6.71
N VAL A 130 5.70 8.56 -7.41
CA VAL A 130 5.11 8.01 -8.64
C VAL A 130 5.58 8.86 -9.82
N LEU A 131 6.38 8.26 -10.67
CA LEU A 131 7.04 8.91 -11.81
C LEU A 131 6.47 8.36 -13.13
N PRO A 132 6.31 9.18 -14.16
CA PRO A 132 6.00 8.66 -15.49
C PRO A 132 7.01 7.58 -15.90
N ALA A 133 6.56 6.52 -16.57
CA ALA A 133 7.48 5.59 -17.19
C ALA A 133 8.24 6.31 -18.30
N GLU A 134 9.56 6.14 -18.36
CA GLU A 134 10.31 6.58 -19.53
C GLU A 134 9.78 5.85 -20.77
N PRO A 135 9.64 6.54 -21.90
CA PRO A 135 9.33 5.84 -23.15
C PRO A 135 10.39 4.76 -23.34
N VAL A 136 9.93 3.52 -23.56
CA VAL A 136 10.83 2.42 -23.95
C VAL A 136 11.51 2.90 -25.22
N GLY A 137 12.83 3.16 -25.13
CA GLY A 137 13.60 3.70 -26.24
C GLY A 137 13.33 2.92 -27.53
N ALA A 138 13.12 3.64 -28.59
CA ALA A 138 13.01 3.11 -29.94
C ALA A 138 14.34 2.48 -30.38
#